data_a3d9f237828e353dbda023089e3f6661
#
_entry.id   a3d9f237828e353dbda023089e3f6661
#
_cell.length_a   1.000
_cell.length_b   1.000
_cell.length_c   1.000
_cell.angle_alpha   90.00
_cell.angle_beta   90.00
_cell.angle_gamma   90.00
#
_symmetry.space_group_name_H-M   'P 1'
#
loop_
_entity.id
_entity.type
_entity.pdbx_description
1 polymer ?
#
loop_
_entity_poly.entity_id
_entity_poly.type
_entity_poly.pdbx_seq_one_letter_code
_entity_poly.pdbx_strand_id
1 'polypeptide(L)'
;MDSIKSKASDLKSGVLQYKNKNFLNAAAAGSVLISRADGDVSSEEKQKMMKLVTSNEALSVFDQSDVIKVFNEYLGYFEFDADVGNSKACEALNKIRGDDTQCRTLMRLVIAIAGADGDFDADEKAVAKKVAVELGLTPSEFEL
;
A
#
# COMPACT_ATOMS: atom_id res chain seq x y z
N MET A 1 -12.10 18.23 -12.91
CA MET A 1 -12.78 17.93 -11.66
C MET A 1 -13.24 16.48 -11.61
N ASP A 2 -13.92 16.10 -12.61
CA ASP A 2 -14.50 14.76 -12.68
C ASP A 2 -13.46 13.67 -12.80
N SER A 3 -12.27 13.97 -13.36
CA SER A 3 -11.20 12.98 -13.50
C SER A 3 -10.67 12.47 -12.16
N ILE A 4 -10.62 13.33 -11.14
CA ILE A 4 -10.16 12.92 -9.81
C ILE A 4 -11.19 12.02 -9.13
N LYS A 5 -12.46 12.42 -9.18
CA LYS A 5 -13.57 11.61 -8.65
C LYS A 5 -13.70 10.29 -9.41
N SER A 6 -13.54 10.34 -10.72
CA SER A 6 -13.60 9.18 -11.58
C SER A 6 -12.50 8.18 -11.26
N LYS A 7 -11.25 8.68 -11.06
CA LYS A 7 -10.11 7.83 -10.70
C LYS A 7 -10.30 7.19 -9.32
N ALA A 8 -10.80 7.97 -8.34
CA ALA A 8 -11.06 7.44 -7.00
C ALA A 8 -12.16 6.38 -7.03
N SER A 9 -13.21 6.62 -7.79
CA SER A 9 -14.31 5.67 -7.96
C SER A 9 -13.85 4.40 -8.68
N ASP A 10 -13.03 4.53 -9.72
CA ASP A 10 -12.48 3.40 -10.46
C ASP A 10 -11.57 2.56 -9.57
N LEU A 11 -10.74 3.22 -8.76
CA LEU A 11 -9.86 2.51 -7.82
C LEU A 11 -10.68 1.75 -6.78
N LYS A 12 -11.69 2.39 -6.22
CA LYS A 12 -12.58 1.73 -5.25
C LYS A 12 -13.26 0.51 -5.85
N SER A 13 -13.74 0.62 -7.08
CA SER A 13 -14.37 -0.50 -7.80
C SER A 13 -13.39 -1.65 -8.01
N GLY A 14 -12.15 -1.33 -8.37
CA GLY A 14 -11.09 -2.32 -8.53
C GLY A 14 -10.75 -3.01 -7.22
N VAL A 15 -10.63 -2.25 -6.15
CA VAL A 15 -10.35 -2.82 -4.82
C VAL A 15 -11.51 -3.71 -4.35
N LEU A 16 -12.75 -3.28 -4.60
CA LEU A 16 -13.93 -4.08 -4.25
C LEU A 16 -13.91 -5.44 -4.94
N GLN A 17 -13.46 -5.48 -6.20
CA GLN A 17 -13.32 -6.71 -6.97
C GLN A 17 -12.36 -7.70 -6.31
N TYR A 18 -11.34 -7.20 -5.62
CA TYR A 18 -10.32 -8.00 -4.94
C TYR A 18 -10.44 -7.93 -3.43
N LYS A 19 -11.65 -7.80 -2.90
CA LYS A 19 -11.91 -7.72 -1.46
C LYS A 19 -11.64 -9.06 -0.80
N ASN A 20 -10.37 -9.30 -0.47
CA ASN A 20 -9.95 -10.51 0.23
C ASN A 20 -8.77 -10.20 1.15
N LYS A 21 -8.48 -11.13 2.07
CA LYS A 21 -7.44 -10.96 3.08
C LYS A 21 -6.05 -10.80 2.46
N ASN A 22 -5.74 -11.56 1.42
CA ASN A 22 -4.42 -11.48 0.79
C ASN A 22 -4.18 -10.11 0.15
N PHE A 23 -5.21 -9.53 -0.47
CA PHE A 23 -5.12 -8.19 -1.03
C PHE A 23 -4.89 -7.16 0.07
N LEU A 24 -5.65 -7.23 1.17
CA LEU A 24 -5.51 -6.29 2.28
C LEU A 24 -4.12 -6.38 2.92
N ASN A 25 -3.61 -7.60 3.12
CA ASN A 25 -2.26 -7.82 3.64
C ASN A 25 -1.21 -7.19 2.71
N ALA A 26 -1.35 -7.39 1.41
CA ALA A 26 -0.43 -6.82 0.43
C ALA A 26 -0.51 -5.29 0.40
N ALA A 27 -1.70 -4.72 0.56
CA ALA A 27 -1.87 -3.27 0.63
C ALA A 27 -1.15 -2.69 1.85
N ALA A 28 -1.29 -3.33 3.00
CA ALA A 28 -0.59 -2.90 4.21
C ALA A 28 0.92 -3.05 4.05
N ALA A 29 1.38 -4.20 3.54
CA ALA A 29 2.79 -4.47 3.34
C ALA A 29 3.45 -3.44 2.42
N GLY A 30 2.85 -3.19 1.26
CA GLY A 30 3.37 -2.22 0.30
C GLY A 30 3.38 -0.80 0.84
N SER A 31 2.31 -0.41 1.53
CA SER A 31 2.20 0.94 2.11
C SER A 31 3.23 1.17 3.20
N VAL A 32 3.43 0.18 4.07
CA VAL A 32 4.43 0.30 5.15
C VAL A 32 5.84 0.33 4.58
N LEU A 33 6.14 -0.49 3.58
CA LEU A 33 7.44 -0.46 2.91
C LEU A 33 7.74 0.94 2.37
N ILE A 34 6.79 1.55 1.67
CA ILE A 34 6.98 2.88 1.10
C ILE A 34 7.15 3.93 2.22
N SER A 35 6.38 3.83 3.30
CA SER A 35 6.48 4.80 4.40
C SER A 35 7.82 4.74 5.12
N ARG A 36 8.55 3.63 5.02
CA ARG A 36 9.88 3.46 5.62
C ARG A 36 11.03 3.78 4.67
N ALA A 37 10.72 4.38 3.53
CA ALA A 37 11.72 4.63 2.48
C ALA A 37 12.91 5.46 2.97
N ASP A 38 12.69 6.38 3.91
CA ASP A 38 13.72 7.23 4.48
C ASP A 38 14.19 6.78 5.88
N GLY A 39 13.78 5.59 6.32
CA GLY A 39 14.18 5.02 7.61
C GLY A 39 12.98 4.60 8.44
N ASP A 40 13.14 4.63 9.77
CA ASP A 40 12.10 4.20 10.69
C ASP A 40 10.90 5.15 10.66
N VAL A 41 9.72 4.58 10.88
CA VAL A 41 8.47 5.34 10.93
C VAL A 41 8.28 5.88 12.36
N SER A 42 8.28 7.20 12.51
CA SER A 42 8.03 7.84 13.81
C SER A 42 6.59 7.65 14.26
N SER A 43 6.31 7.92 15.53
CA SER A 43 4.94 7.86 16.06
C SER A 43 4.00 8.81 15.32
N GLU A 44 4.48 10.01 14.98
CA GLU A 44 3.70 10.98 14.22
C GLU A 44 3.39 10.47 12.81
N GLU A 45 4.37 9.86 12.16
CA GLU A 45 4.21 9.28 10.83
C GLU A 45 3.22 8.11 10.85
N LYS A 46 3.25 7.28 11.90
CA LYS A 46 2.27 6.19 12.08
C LYS A 46 0.87 6.73 12.21
N GLN A 47 0.67 7.76 13.04
CA GLN A 47 -0.63 8.40 13.23
C GLN A 47 -1.15 8.98 11.91
N LYS A 48 -0.27 9.63 11.16
CA LYS A 48 -0.59 10.19 9.86
C LYS A 48 -1.01 9.10 8.88
N MET A 49 -0.25 8.02 8.82
CA MET A 49 -0.59 6.87 7.97
C MET A 49 -1.95 6.30 8.33
N MET A 50 -2.22 6.11 9.63
CA MET A 50 -3.50 5.57 10.08
C MET A 50 -4.67 6.48 9.70
N LYS A 51 -4.49 7.80 9.76
CA LYS A 51 -5.50 8.74 9.28
C LYS A 51 -5.72 8.60 7.78
N LEU A 52 -4.65 8.49 7.01
CA LEU A 52 -4.75 8.34 5.55
C LEU A 52 -5.46 7.06 5.16
N VAL A 53 -5.11 5.93 5.78
CA VAL A 53 -5.72 4.65 5.44
C VAL A 53 -7.17 4.54 5.92
N THR A 54 -7.50 5.09 7.07
CA THR A 54 -8.88 5.02 7.57
C THR A 54 -9.82 5.97 6.84
N SER A 55 -9.29 7.00 6.18
CA SER A 55 -10.08 7.93 5.37
C SER A 55 -10.00 7.61 3.87
N ASN A 56 -9.22 6.61 3.47
CA ASN A 56 -9.08 6.25 2.06
C ASN A 56 -10.37 5.62 1.54
N GLU A 57 -10.93 6.19 0.48
CA GLU A 57 -12.20 5.73 -0.07
C GLU A 57 -12.12 4.30 -0.60
N ALA A 58 -11.02 3.94 -1.27
CA ALA A 58 -10.88 2.60 -1.83
C ALA A 58 -10.81 1.53 -0.73
N LEU A 59 -10.14 1.83 0.39
CA LEU A 59 -10.05 0.90 1.52
C LEU A 59 -11.36 0.81 2.30
N SER A 60 -12.31 1.70 2.06
CA SER A 60 -13.62 1.66 2.73
C SER A 60 -14.45 0.43 2.38
N VAL A 61 -14.05 -0.32 1.35
CA VAL A 61 -14.70 -1.60 1.01
C VAL A 61 -14.44 -2.67 2.07
N PHE A 62 -13.37 -2.52 2.85
CA PHE A 62 -13.05 -3.41 3.97
C PHE A 62 -13.61 -2.85 5.27
N ASP A 63 -13.84 -3.72 6.26
CA ASP A 63 -14.13 -3.28 7.62
C ASP A 63 -12.98 -2.44 8.15
N GLN A 64 -13.29 -1.27 8.70
CA GLN A 64 -12.27 -0.37 9.22
C GLN A 64 -11.42 -1.02 10.30
N SER A 65 -12.03 -1.85 11.16
CA SER A 65 -11.29 -2.56 12.20
C SER A 65 -10.26 -3.53 11.61
N ASP A 66 -10.58 -4.16 10.50
CA ASP A 66 -9.64 -5.05 9.81
C ASP A 66 -8.50 -4.27 9.18
N VAL A 67 -8.79 -3.14 8.58
CA VAL A 67 -7.78 -2.25 8.00
C VAL A 67 -6.80 -1.80 9.07
N ILE A 68 -7.30 -1.31 10.20
CA ILE A 68 -6.47 -0.84 11.31
C ILE A 68 -5.60 -1.98 11.85
N LYS A 69 -6.21 -3.14 12.06
CA LYS A 69 -5.49 -4.31 12.59
C LYS A 69 -4.34 -4.73 11.67
N VAL A 70 -4.60 -4.86 10.38
CA VAL A 70 -3.61 -5.34 9.42
C VAL A 70 -2.47 -4.32 9.25
N PHE A 71 -2.77 -3.04 9.14
CA PHE A 71 -1.73 -2.02 9.02
C PHE A 71 -0.86 -1.96 10.28
N ASN A 72 -1.46 -2.04 11.47
CA ASN A 72 -0.70 -2.09 12.71
C ASN A 72 0.16 -3.34 12.82
N GLU A 73 -0.32 -4.46 12.30
CA GLU A 73 0.44 -5.72 12.27
C GLU A 73 1.72 -5.56 11.47
N TYR A 74 1.64 -4.99 10.27
CA TYR A 74 2.84 -4.80 9.43
C TYR A 74 3.78 -3.75 10.00
N LEU A 75 3.26 -2.67 10.58
CA LEU A 75 4.09 -1.71 11.31
C LEU A 75 4.82 -2.40 12.46
N GLY A 76 4.13 -3.28 13.18
CA GLY A 76 4.69 -4.03 14.29
C GLY A 76 5.82 -4.96 13.89
N TYR A 77 5.73 -5.63 12.76
CA TYR A 77 6.81 -6.49 12.27
C TYR A 77 8.09 -5.70 12.08
N PHE A 78 8.00 -4.51 11.49
CA PHE A 78 9.16 -3.65 11.27
C PHE A 78 9.71 -3.07 12.57
N GLU A 79 8.86 -2.78 13.54
CA GLU A 79 9.30 -2.31 14.86
C GLU A 79 10.09 -3.37 15.60
N PHE A 80 9.66 -4.63 15.44
CA PHE A 80 10.36 -5.75 16.03
C PHE A 80 11.74 -5.93 15.41
N ASP A 81 11.83 -5.98 14.08
CA ASP A 81 13.08 -6.18 13.35
C ASP A 81 12.86 -5.86 11.87
N ALA A 82 13.75 -5.06 11.28
CA ALA A 82 13.63 -4.66 9.89
C ALA A 82 13.66 -5.85 8.93
N ASP A 83 14.48 -6.86 9.20
CA ASP A 83 14.57 -8.05 8.35
C ASP A 83 13.28 -8.88 8.43
N VAL A 84 12.70 -9.01 9.62
CA VAL A 84 11.42 -9.68 9.81
C VAL A 84 10.33 -8.92 9.05
N GLY A 85 10.30 -7.60 9.19
CA GLY A 85 9.33 -6.76 8.49
C GLY A 85 9.43 -6.92 6.98
N ASN A 86 10.64 -6.85 6.42
CA ASN A 86 10.86 -7.03 4.99
C ASN A 86 10.41 -8.41 4.53
N SER A 87 10.74 -9.45 5.28
CA SER A 87 10.35 -10.82 4.95
C SER A 87 8.84 -10.99 4.92
N LYS A 88 8.15 -10.47 5.94
CA LYS A 88 6.69 -10.53 6.02
C LYS A 88 6.02 -9.75 4.89
N ALA A 89 6.58 -8.58 4.56
CA ALA A 89 6.04 -7.76 3.49
C ALA A 89 6.20 -8.45 2.13
N CYS A 90 7.36 -9.00 1.84
CA CYS A 90 7.59 -9.73 0.59
C CYS A 90 6.67 -10.96 0.49
N GLU A 91 6.48 -11.67 1.59
CA GLU A 91 5.57 -12.82 1.63
C GLU A 91 4.15 -12.39 1.24
N ALA A 92 3.67 -11.27 1.80
CA ALA A 92 2.33 -10.76 1.49
C ALA A 92 2.20 -10.36 0.02
N LEU A 93 3.19 -9.68 -0.53
CA LEU A 93 3.20 -9.28 -1.94
C LEU A 93 3.22 -10.50 -2.86
N ASN A 94 4.01 -11.50 -2.53
CA ASN A 94 4.13 -12.71 -3.34
C ASN A 94 2.85 -13.54 -3.38
N LYS A 95 2.00 -13.44 -2.37
CA LYS A 95 0.73 -14.17 -2.35
C LYS A 95 -0.23 -13.73 -3.46
N ILE A 96 -0.13 -12.50 -3.92
CA ILE A 96 -0.99 -12.01 -5.03
C ILE A 96 -0.25 -11.96 -6.35
N ARG A 97 1.06 -12.16 -6.35
CA ARG A 97 1.85 -12.18 -7.56
C ARG A 97 1.34 -13.26 -8.50
N GLY A 98 1.26 -12.94 -9.79
CA GLY A 98 0.72 -13.84 -10.80
C GLY A 98 -0.66 -13.43 -11.30
N ASP A 99 -1.39 -12.65 -10.52
CA ASP A 99 -2.63 -12.01 -10.98
C ASP A 99 -2.30 -10.57 -11.33
N ASP A 100 -1.94 -10.32 -12.59
CA ASP A 100 -1.47 -9.01 -13.04
C ASP A 100 -2.47 -7.90 -12.78
N THR A 101 -3.75 -8.14 -13.00
CA THR A 101 -4.79 -7.14 -12.80
C THR A 101 -4.90 -6.77 -11.32
N GLN A 102 -4.88 -7.77 -10.44
CA GLN A 102 -4.90 -7.56 -9.00
C GLN A 102 -3.67 -6.78 -8.55
N CYS A 103 -2.49 -7.15 -9.05
CA CYS A 103 -1.23 -6.47 -8.71
C CYS A 103 -1.24 -5.02 -9.18
N ARG A 104 -1.77 -4.72 -10.37
CA ARG A 104 -1.89 -3.35 -10.85
C ARG A 104 -2.82 -2.52 -9.97
N THR A 105 -3.96 -3.10 -9.57
CA THR A 105 -4.89 -2.44 -8.65
C THR A 105 -4.23 -2.15 -7.32
N LEU A 106 -3.49 -3.13 -6.79
CA LEU A 106 -2.75 -2.94 -5.55
C LEU A 106 -1.73 -1.81 -5.67
N MET A 107 -0.97 -1.80 -6.77
CA MET A 107 0.06 -0.78 -6.97
C MET A 107 -0.54 0.62 -7.01
N ARG A 108 -1.66 0.80 -7.71
CA ARG A 108 -2.36 2.08 -7.74
C ARG A 108 -2.85 2.49 -6.35
N LEU A 109 -3.32 1.54 -5.56
CA LEU A 109 -3.77 1.81 -4.19
C LEU A 109 -2.62 2.27 -3.30
N VAL A 110 -1.50 1.56 -3.29
CA VAL A 110 -0.39 1.92 -2.41
C VAL A 110 0.25 3.26 -2.81
N ILE A 111 0.30 3.56 -4.11
CA ILE A 111 0.77 4.87 -4.60
C ILE A 111 -0.19 5.97 -4.15
N ALA A 112 -1.50 5.73 -4.25
CA ALA A 112 -2.50 6.71 -3.80
C ALA A 112 -2.38 6.99 -2.30
N ILE A 113 -2.14 5.96 -1.50
CA ILE A 113 -1.95 6.13 -0.05
C ILE A 113 -0.68 6.94 0.22
N ALA A 114 0.42 6.57 -0.43
CA ALA A 114 1.70 7.26 -0.26
C ALA A 114 1.66 8.72 -0.69
N GLY A 115 0.93 9.01 -1.76
CA GLY A 115 0.84 10.36 -2.31
C GLY A 115 -0.31 11.20 -1.77
N ALA A 116 -1.08 10.68 -0.82
CA ALA A 116 -2.32 11.34 -0.37
C ALA A 116 -2.09 12.70 0.28
N ASP A 117 -0.92 12.92 0.87
CA ASP A 117 -0.55 14.21 1.47
C ASP A 117 0.21 15.13 0.53
N GLY A 118 0.36 14.72 -0.73
CA GLY A 118 1.09 15.49 -1.74
C GLY A 118 2.60 15.36 -1.67
N ASP A 119 3.12 14.51 -0.79
CA ASP A 119 4.56 14.37 -0.56
C ASP A 119 5.02 12.95 -0.93
N PHE A 120 5.11 12.70 -2.23
CA PHE A 120 5.64 11.43 -2.74
C PHE A 120 7.05 11.68 -3.28
N ASP A 121 8.03 11.57 -2.39
CA ASP A 121 9.42 11.95 -2.68
C ASP A 121 10.21 10.87 -3.44
N ALA A 122 11.48 11.19 -3.74
CA ALA A 122 12.34 10.30 -4.51
C ALA A 122 12.63 8.99 -3.78
N ASP A 123 12.79 9.02 -2.46
CA ASP A 123 13.04 7.82 -1.67
C ASP A 123 11.81 6.90 -1.68
N GLU A 124 10.63 7.47 -1.53
CA GLU A 124 9.37 6.74 -1.61
C GLU A 124 9.16 6.12 -3.00
N LYS A 125 9.47 6.88 -4.05
CA LYS A 125 9.39 6.37 -5.42
C LYS A 125 10.34 5.20 -5.64
N ALA A 126 11.54 5.28 -5.08
CA ALA A 126 12.53 4.19 -5.20
C ALA A 126 12.00 2.90 -4.57
N VAL A 127 11.38 2.99 -3.39
CA VAL A 127 10.77 1.83 -2.74
C VAL A 127 9.54 1.34 -3.52
N ALA A 128 8.72 2.25 -4.04
CA ALA A 128 7.57 1.89 -4.87
C ALA A 128 8.00 1.11 -6.10
N LYS A 129 9.14 1.47 -6.72
CA LYS A 129 9.70 0.68 -7.83
C LYS A 129 10.02 -0.75 -7.40
N LYS A 130 10.59 -0.93 -6.22
CA LYS A 130 10.91 -2.26 -5.67
C LYS A 130 9.64 -3.06 -5.44
N VAL A 131 8.59 -2.43 -4.92
CA VAL A 131 7.29 -3.09 -4.72
C VAL A 131 6.73 -3.56 -6.06
N ALA A 132 6.76 -2.71 -7.08
CA ALA A 132 6.29 -3.07 -8.41
C ALA A 132 7.05 -4.28 -8.97
N VAL A 133 8.37 -4.29 -8.86
CA VAL A 133 9.21 -5.40 -9.31
C VAL A 133 8.86 -6.68 -8.55
N GLU A 134 8.68 -6.58 -7.23
CA GLU A 134 8.31 -7.74 -6.40
C GLU A 134 6.96 -8.34 -6.84
N LEU A 135 6.04 -7.49 -7.31
CA LEU A 135 4.75 -7.93 -7.84
C LEU A 135 4.82 -8.43 -9.28
N GLY A 136 5.99 -8.37 -9.92
CA GLY A 136 6.16 -8.76 -11.30
C GLY A 136 5.68 -7.72 -12.30
N LEU A 137 5.58 -6.46 -11.88
CA LEU A 137 5.11 -5.35 -12.72
C LEU A 137 6.27 -4.52 -13.24
N THR A 138 6.01 -3.77 -14.30
CA THR A 138 6.96 -2.81 -14.86
C THR A 138 6.75 -1.45 -14.19
N PRO A 139 7.75 -0.93 -13.44
CA PRO A 139 7.58 0.34 -12.73
C PRO A 139 7.14 1.50 -13.60
N SER A 140 7.60 1.58 -14.86
CA SER A 140 7.26 2.68 -15.75
C SER A 140 5.76 2.78 -16.06
N GLU A 141 5.00 1.71 -15.89
CA GLU A 141 3.54 1.77 -16.02
C GLU A 141 2.90 2.72 -15.01
N PHE A 142 3.59 2.99 -13.91
CA PHE A 142 3.07 3.78 -12.79
C PHE A 142 3.84 5.10 -12.64
N GLU A 143 4.55 5.52 -13.68
CA GLU A 143 5.35 6.75 -13.67
C GLU A 143 6.47 6.72 -12.60
N LEU A 144 7.01 5.55 -12.36
CA LEU A 144 8.08 5.33 -11.38
C LEU A 144 9.46 5.20 -12.03
#